data_a682dc04b39f2260e884cdd6c352555d
#
_entry.id   a682dc04b39f2260e884cdd6c352555d
#
_cell.length_a   1.000
_cell.length_b   1.000
_cell.length_c   1.000
_cell.angle_alpha   90.00
_cell.angle_beta   90.00
_cell.angle_gamma   90.00
#
_symmetry.space_group_name_H-M   'P 1'
#
loop_
_entity.id
_entity.type
_entity.pdbx_description
1 polymer ?
#
loop_
_entity_poly.entity_id
_entity_poly.type
_entity_poly.pdbx_seq_one_letter_code
_entity_poly.pdbx_strand_id
1 'polypeptide(L)'
;ALSECAKRYLNAVKVKTSSPLIERNLLESVFSIKDPILSVTNKFKKPDGKEFESKTIVNINEGHRMLAIALWTAFRCPIAHEEVVDLRKSGLFTEKDCLDALSLLSHLFHRLDGSEVITNSE
;
A
#
# COMPACT_ATOMS: atom_id res chain seq x y z
N ALA A 1 -11.94 4.84 -12.20
CA ALA A 1 -10.61 5.39 -12.00
C ALA A 1 -9.98 4.94 -10.68
N LEU A 2 -10.54 5.32 -9.53
CA LEU A 2 -9.95 4.94 -8.24
C LEU A 2 -9.90 3.42 -8.05
N SER A 3 -10.99 2.74 -8.33
CA SER A 3 -11.08 1.28 -8.18
C SER A 3 -10.05 0.56 -9.05
N GLU A 4 -9.91 0.97 -10.30
CA GLU A 4 -8.93 0.41 -11.22
C GLU A 4 -7.50 0.67 -10.76
N CYS A 5 -7.21 1.88 -10.28
CA CYS A 5 -5.88 2.23 -9.78
C CYS A 5 -5.52 1.41 -8.53
N ALA A 6 -6.48 1.20 -7.63
CA ALA A 6 -6.27 0.37 -6.44
C ALA A 6 -5.97 -1.09 -6.83
N LYS A 7 -6.70 -1.62 -7.80
CA LYS A 7 -6.43 -2.97 -8.32
C LYS A 7 -5.05 -3.06 -8.96
N ARG A 8 -4.63 -2.04 -9.70
CA ARG A 8 -3.29 -1.99 -10.30
C ARG A 8 -2.20 -2.00 -9.25
N TYR A 9 -2.41 -1.28 -8.15
CA TYR A 9 -1.46 -1.29 -7.04
C TYR A 9 -1.32 -2.71 -6.47
N LEU A 10 -2.43 -3.37 -6.16
CA LEU A 10 -2.39 -4.75 -5.65
C LEU A 10 -1.72 -5.70 -6.66
N ASN A 11 -2.03 -5.55 -7.94
CA ASN A 11 -1.40 -6.37 -8.96
C ASN A 11 0.11 -6.13 -9.03
N ALA A 12 0.53 -4.87 -8.92
CA ALA A 12 1.96 -4.54 -8.90
C ALA A 12 2.68 -5.16 -7.70
N VAL A 13 2.06 -5.14 -6.52
CA VAL A 13 2.57 -5.81 -5.33
C VAL A 13 2.68 -7.32 -5.57
N LYS A 14 1.65 -7.91 -6.14
CA LYS A 14 1.60 -9.34 -6.41
C LYS A 14 2.68 -9.77 -7.40
N VAL A 15 2.86 -9.02 -8.47
CA VAL A 15 3.89 -9.29 -9.48
C VAL A 15 5.28 -9.18 -8.87
N LYS A 16 5.53 -8.13 -8.09
CA LYS A 16 6.85 -7.90 -7.49
C LYS A 16 7.23 -8.99 -6.49
N THR A 17 6.26 -9.55 -5.78
CA THR A 17 6.51 -10.54 -4.73
C THR A 17 6.28 -11.98 -5.18
N SER A 18 5.61 -12.19 -6.31
CA SER A 18 5.16 -13.51 -6.78
C SER A 18 4.26 -14.21 -5.76
N SER A 19 3.57 -13.46 -4.91
CA SER A 19 2.69 -14.02 -3.90
C SER A 19 1.41 -14.58 -4.52
N PRO A 20 0.90 -15.73 -4.06
CA PRO A 20 -0.40 -16.24 -4.48
C PRO A 20 -1.57 -15.61 -3.74
N LEU A 21 -1.32 -14.81 -2.71
CA LEU A 21 -2.37 -14.18 -1.91
C LEU A 21 -3.03 -13.04 -2.68
N ILE A 22 -4.21 -12.63 -2.21
CA ILE A 22 -4.99 -11.57 -2.84
C ILE A 22 -5.51 -10.59 -1.79
N GLU A 23 -5.83 -9.37 -2.24
CA GLU A 23 -6.53 -8.35 -1.47
C GLU A 23 -5.84 -8.04 -0.13
N ARG A 24 -6.60 -7.94 0.95
CA ARG A 24 -6.08 -7.61 2.26
C ARG A 24 -5.02 -8.60 2.75
N ASN A 25 -5.23 -9.89 2.49
CA ASN A 25 -4.29 -10.92 2.89
C ASN A 25 -2.92 -10.74 2.23
N LEU A 26 -2.92 -10.34 0.97
CA LEU A 26 -1.69 -10.00 0.25
C LEU A 26 -0.95 -8.87 0.96
N LEU A 27 -1.65 -7.78 1.26
CA LEU A 27 -1.04 -6.60 1.90
C LEU A 27 -0.52 -6.92 3.31
N GLU A 28 -1.29 -7.67 4.08
CA GLU A 28 -0.89 -8.08 5.43
C GLU A 28 0.36 -8.96 5.42
N SER A 29 0.44 -9.88 4.47
CA SER A 29 1.57 -10.78 4.35
C SER A 29 2.83 -10.10 3.82
N VAL A 30 2.68 -9.33 2.74
CA VAL A 30 3.83 -8.70 2.05
C VAL A 30 4.53 -7.69 2.95
N PHE A 31 3.77 -6.91 3.70
CA PHE A 31 4.29 -5.87 4.59
C PHE A 31 4.21 -6.26 6.07
N SER A 32 4.20 -7.55 6.36
CA SER A 32 4.14 -8.07 7.73
C SER A 32 5.29 -7.56 8.59
N ILE A 33 5.03 -7.35 9.89
CA ILE A 33 6.07 -6.95 10.83
C ILE A 33 7.08 -8.07 11.06
N LYS A 34 6.61 -9.31 11.17
CA LYS A 34 7.48 -10.45 11.51
C LYS A 34 8.31 -10.96 10.35
N ASP A 35 7.67 -11.25 9.23
CA ASP A 35 8.32 -11.83 8.06
C ASP A 35 7.91 -11.07 6.81
N PRO A 36 8.35 -9.80 6.67
CA PRO A 36 7.98 -9.03 5.49
C PRO A 36 8.63 -9.57 4.23
N ILE A 37 7.90 -9.52 3.12
CA ILE A 37 8.43 -9.88 1.81
C ILE A 37 9.05 -8.66 1.13
N LEU A 38 8.46 -7.48 1.33
CA LEU A 38 8.97 -6.21 0.81
C LEU A 38 9.36 -5.27 1.93
N SER A 39 10.43 -4.51 1.70
CA SER A 39 10.78 -3.35 2.52
C SER A 39 10.70 -2.09 1.66
N VAL A 40 10.06 -1.05 2.15
CA VAL A 40 10.04 0.25 1.47
C VAL A 40 11.19 1.14 1.89
N THR A 41 12.07 0.68 2.76
CA THR A 41 13.17 1.48 3.32
C THR A 41 14.56 0.95 3.00
N ASN A 42 14.72 -0.30 2.61
CA ASN A 42 16.04 -0.94 2.50
C ASN A 42 17.02 -0.25 1.54
N LYS A 43 16.51 0.42 0.50
CA LYS A 43 17.35 1.11 -0.47
C LYS A 43 17.84 2.49 -0.01
N PHE A 44 17.33 2.96 1.12
CA PHE A 44 17.56 4.33 1.58
C PHE A 44 18.49 4.35 2.76
N LYS A 45 19.50 5.20 2.68
CA LYS A 45 20.51 5.43 3.72
C LYS A 45 20.58 6.91 4.04
N LYS A 46 21.12 7.25 5.21
CA LYS A 46 21.43 8.63 5.52
C LYS A 46 22.51 9.15 4.58
N PRO A 47 22.65 10.50 4.41
CA PRO A 47 23.68 11.07 3.53
C PRO A 47 25.10 10.62 3.85
N ASP A 48 25.38 10.24 5.10
CA ASP A 48 26.68 9.73 5.52
C ASP A 48 26.86 8.22 5.27
N GLY A 49 25.89 7.58 4.62
CA GLY A 49 25.90 6.14 4.34
C GLY A 49 25.43 5.25 5.45
N LYS A 50 25.09 5.81 6.61
CA LYS A 50 24.63 5.02 7.75
C LYS A 50 23.17 4.65 7.62
N GLU A 51 22.77 3.58 8.29
CA GLU A 51 21.40 3.15 8.39
C GLU A 51 20.56 4.15 9.20
N PHE A 52 19.30 4.31 8.86
CA PHE A 52 18.34 4.98 9.72
C PHE A 52 18.11 4.14 10.99
N GLU A 53 17.65 4.78 12.05
CA GLU A 53 17.31 4.05 13.28
C GLU A 53 16.27 2.96 13.02
N SER A 54 16.41 1.84 13.70
CA SER A 54 15.48 0.72 13.52
C SER A 54 14.02 1.12 13.79
N LYS A 55 13.78 2.01 14.75
CA LYS A 55 12.44 2.52 15.03
C LYS A 55 11.85 3.27 13.83
N THR A 56 12.65 4.07 13.15
CA THR A 56 12.22 4.79 11.94
C THR A 56 11.87 3.80 10.82
N ILE A 57 12.73 2.81 10.62
CA ILE A 57 12.52 1.78 9.60
C ILE A 57 11.24 1.00 9.86
N VAL A 58 11.04 0.54 11.08
CA VAL A 58 9.84 -0.20 11.47
C VAL A 58 8.59 0.65 11.29
N ASN A 59 8.62 1.90 11.73
CA ASN A 59 7.46 2.79 11.63
C ASN A 59 7.07 3.07 10.18
N ILE A 60 8.03 3.31 9.30
CA ILE A 60 7.73 3.57 7.89
C ILE A 60 7.13 2.34 7.22
N ASN A 61 7.71 1.17 7.44
CA ASN A 61 7.19 -0.07 6.84
C ASN A 61 5.82 -0.44 7.39
N GLU A 62 5.62 -0.35 8.71
CA GLU A 62 4.33 -0.62 9.33
C GLU A 62 3.28 0.41 8.90
N GLY A 63 3.67 1.68 8.84
CA GLY A 63 2.79 2.74 8.35
C GLY A 63 2.36 2.49 6.91
N HIS A 64 3.27 2.04 6.06
CA HIS A 64 2.92 1.69 4.68
C HIS A 64 1.90 0.55 4.62
N ARG A 65 2.10 -0.49 5.42
CA ARG A 65 1.13 -1.59 5.53
C ARG A 65 -0.25 -1.07 5.92
N MET A 66 -0.30 -0.23 6.95
CA MET A 66 -1.56 0.33 7.45
C MET A 66 -2.24 1.22 6.41
N LEU A 67 -1.49 2.07 5.72
CA LEU A 67 -2.03 2.95 4.67
C LEU A 67 -2.59 2.15 3.50
N ALA A 68 -1.89 1.13 3.07
CA ALA A 68 -2.33 0.27 1.96
C ALA A 68 -3.61 -0.49 2.32
N ILE A 69 -3.66 -1.07 3.51
CA ILE A 69 -4.85 -1.78 4.00
C ILE A 69 -6.02 -0.81 4.17
N ALA A 70 -5.75 0.38 4.72
CA ALA A 70 -6.79 1.41 4.90
C ALA A 70 -7.37 1.86 3.56
N LEU A 71 -6.52 2.09 2.56
CA LEU A 71 -6.99 2.47 1.23
C LEU A 71 -7.90 1.39 0.63
N TRP A 72 -7.47 0.14 0.69
CA TRP A 72 -8.25 -0.98 0.19
C TRP A 72 -9.59 -1.10 0.92
N THR A 73 -9.56 -1.06 2.24
CA THR A 73 -10.73 -1.28 3.08
C THR A 73 -11.71 -0.11 3.05
N ALA A 74 -11.22 1.12 3.14
CA ALA A 74 -12.08 2.30 3.26
C ALA A 74 -12.60 2.82 1.91
N PHE A 75 -11.89 2.56 0.81
CA PHE A 75 -12.25 3.12 -0.50
C PHE A 75 -12.64 2.02 -1.51
N ARG A 76 -11.75 1.07 -1.77
CA ARG A 76 -12.00 0.06 -2.80
C ARG A 76 -13.16 -0.86 -2.44
N CYS A 77 -13.26 -1.31 -1.19
CA CYS A 77 -14.32 -2.23 -0.79
C CYS A 77 -15.71 -1.59 -0.86
N PRO A 78 -15.94 -0.38 -0.32
CA PRO A 78 -17.25 0.27 -0.48
C PRO A 78 -17.62 0.51 -1.95
N ILE A 79 -16.67 0.96 -2.77
CA ILE A 79 -16.92 1.21 -4.19
C ILE A 79 -17.30 -0.08 -4.93
N ALA A 80 -16.77 -1.23 -4.49
CA ALA A 80 -17.09 -2.52 -5.09
C ALA A 80 -18.48 -3.04 -4.69
N HIS A 81 -18.98 -2.63 -3.53
CA HIS A 81 -20.22 -3.18 -2.96
C HIS A 81 -21.44 -2.26 -3.08
N GLU A 82 -21.23 -0.97 -3.29
CA GLU A 82 -22.29 0.01 -3.37
C GLU A 82 -22.38 0.62 -4.78
N GLU A 83 -23.55 1.13 -5.11
CA GLU A 83 -23.72 1.91 -6.34
C GLU A 83 -22.99 3.25 -6.21
N VAL A 84 -22.21 3.59 -7.23
CA VAL A 84 -21.45 4.85 -7.25
C VAL A 84 -22.35 6.07 -7.08
N VAL A 85 -23.55 6.03 -7.71
CA VAL A 85 -24.51 7.13 -7.61
C VAL A 85 -24.99 7.35 -6.17
N ASP A 86 -25.17 6.27 -5.41
CA ASP A 86 -25.59 6.36 -4.02
C ASP A 86 -24.51 6.92 -3.13
N LEU A 87 -23.25 6.51 -3.37
CA LEU A 87 -22.10 7.05 -2.62
C LEU A 87 -21.94 8.54 -2.87
N ARG A 88 -22.14 8.99 -4.11
CA ARG A 88 -22.02 10.41 -4.47
C ARG A 88 -23.15 11.25 -3.93
N LYS A 89 -24.39 10.86 -4.19
CA LYS A 89 -25.57 11.63 -3.81
C LYS A 89 -25.74 11.74 -2.30
N SER A 90 -25.36 10.71 -1.56
CA SER A 90 -25.40 10.73 -0.11
C SER A 90 -24.34 11.66 0.51
N GLY A 91 -23.29 11.99 -0.26
CA GLY A 91 -22.18 12.75 0.25
C GLY A 91 -21.15 11.88 1.00
N LEU A 92 -21.36 10.56 1.04
CA LEU A 92 -20.43 9.66 1.72
C LEU A 92 -19.08 9.61 1.02
N PHE A 93 -19.09 9.58 -0.33
CA PHE A 93 -17.88 9.73 -1.13
C PHE A 93 -18.05 10.89 -2.11
N THR A 94 -17.34 11.97 -1.86
CA THR A 94 -17.31 13.15 -2.71
C THR A 94 -16.19 13.02 -3.73
N GLU A 95 -16.18 13.94 -4.71
CA GLU A 95 -15.07 14.05 -5.65
C GLU A 95 -13.74 14.30 -4.91
N LYS A 96 -13.79 15.13 -3.86
CA LYS A 96 -12.61 15.40 -3.04
C LYS A 96 -12.08 14.13 -2.37
N ASP A 97 -12.98 13.29 -1.83
CA ASP A 97 -12.58 12.02 -1.23
C ASP A 97 -11.84 11.13 -2.24
N CYS A 98 -12.33 11.08 -3.47
CA CYS A 98 -11.69 10.30 -4.52
C CYS A 98 -10.32 10.86 -4.90
N LEU A 99 -10.18 12.19 -4.98
CA LEU A 99 -8.91 12.83 -5.27
C LEU A 99 -7.90 12.61 -4.15
N ASP A 100 -8.33 12.69 -2.89
CA ASP A 100 -7.48 12.40 -1.73
C ASP A 100 -7.00 10.95 -1.76
N ALA A 101 -7.88 10.02 -2.09
CA ALA A 101 -7.53 8.61 -2.20
C ALA A 101 -6.54 8.35 -3.35
N LEU A 102 -6.71 9.02 -4.49
CA LEU A 102 -5.77 8.92 -5.61
C LEU A 102 -4.39 9.47 -5.24
N SER A 103 -4.34 10.56 -4.46
CA SER A 103 -3.08 11.11 -3.97
C SER A 103 -2.38 10.13 -3.04
N LEU A 104 -3.13 9.49 -2.13
CA LEU A 104 -2.58 8.46 -1.25
C LEU A 104 -2.06 7.28 -2.06
N LEU A 105 -2.82 6.85 -3.05
CA LEU A 105 -2.44 5.74 -3.92
C LEU A 105 -1.15 6.06 -4.70
N SER A 106 -1.00 7.29 -5.17
CA SER A 106 0.24 7.76 -5.79
C SER A 106 1.43 7.61 -4.85
N HIS A 107 1.26 7.95 -3.59
CA HIS A 107 2.30 7.75 -2.57
C HIS A 107 2.63 6.26 -2.38
N LEU A 108 1.60 5.42 -2.33
CA LEU A 108 1.81 3.97 -2.19
C LEU A 108 2.60 3.39 -3.38
N PHE A 109 2.31 3.82 -4.61
CA PHE A 109 3.08 3.44 -5.78
C PHE A 109 4.52 3.92 -5.71
N HIS A 110 4.71 5.15 -5.28
CA HIS A 110 6.05 5.72 -5.10
C HIS A 110 6.89 4.87 -4.13
N ARG A 111 6.31 4.50 -3.00
CA ARG A 111 6.97 3.63 -2.03
C ARG A 111 7.22 2.23 -2.60
N LEU A 112 6.28 1.70 -3.36
CA LEU A 112 6.43 0.38 -3.98
C LEU A 112 7.58 0.39 -5.00
N ASP A 113 7.69 1.44 -5.81
CA ASP A 113 8.78 1.59 -6.79
C ASP A 113 10.15 1.60 -6.11
N GLY A 114 10.24 2.22 -4.93
CA GLY A 114 11.46 2.25 -4.13
C GLY A 114 11.62 1.05 -3.19
N SER A 115 10.74 0.07 -3.25
CA SER A 115 10.80 -1.09 -2.36
C SER A 115 11.76 -2.15 -2.88
N GLU A 116 12.16 -3.02 -1.96
CA GLU A 116 13.08 -4.12 -2.24
C GLU A 116 12.53 -5.42 -1.69
N VAL A 117 12.59 -6.48 -2.47
CA VAL A 117 12.23 -7.82 -1.99
C VAL A 117 13.27 -8.27 -0.99
N ILE A 118 12.81 -8.67 0.18
CA ILE A 118 13.68 -9.18 1.23
C ILE A 118 13.97 -10.63 0.91
N THR A 119 15.24 -10.94 0.67
CA THR A 119 15.68 -12.31 0.47
C THR A 119 16.24 -12.83 1.78
N ASN A 120 15.64 -13.91 2.27
CA ASN A 120 16.22 -14.62 3.39
C ASN A 120 17.38 -15.46 2.84
N SER A 121 18.59 -15.03 3.13
CA SER A 121 19.76 -15.85 2.85
C SER A 121 19.85 -16.93 3.92
N GLU A 122 19.77 -18.14 3.50
CA GLU A 122 20.03 -19.28 4.35
C GLU A 122 21.49 -19.71 4.30
#